data_d20acec1d845c2fb11fbc5e3fe499b3c
#
_entry.id   d20acec1d845c2fb11fbc5e3fe499b3c
#
_cell.length_a   1.000
_cell.length_b   1.000
_cell.length_c   1.000
_cell.angle_alpha   90.00
_cell.angle_beta   90.00
_cell.angle_gamma   90.00
#
_symmetry.space_group_name_H-M   'P 1'
#
loop_
_entity.id
_entity.type
_entity.pdbx_description
1 polymer ?
#
loop_
_entity_poly.entity_id
_entity_poly.type
_entity_poly.pdbx_seq_one_letter_code
_entity_poly.pdbx_strand_id
1 'polypeptide(L)'
;RIGDADSEQLAIVVNAGMALGEGELYGFITYSGRDNTSGAFYRNPAGSGAALDDGENVVVDGFLPLINSEIDDFSYNLGYRVDFDDNSAFDVSYTYGRNSIDYTTSNSANYSFANELNFGQGLTDAEIRAQIPREAFAYGIELGLQTINFDYTTSVGDIFLALGAELREDTYTITAGDEYSYRDYDTDEAGQGIYPQNASGGIQGFPGVSPSSAADESRNVISFYADAEYQVTDAFLLNGAIRYDDYDGFGDTTNFKLAGNLRVTDNFRLRGAASTGFRAPSMQQLYFSNISTQFIGGVQVETGTFRNDSQLARAIGIPELKEEESTNLSLGAVVDISDRWNIAVDFYKIEIDDRIVISNNLGFGLSDALDAALISAGASGGQFFLNAIDTETDGVDIVSTFGDINVLGGDMTVTFAANFTNTDITRIFSNSPALAPIPPEQIFGGFQPSVIETWQPEDRISLSGNWSRDNWTAHVALQRYGEYTTEDEGPQTYGAEILTDLRVSYEFDNGLSVFASGINIFDVVPDEVTNSSSRGGSFESAAGLEDMFSPTVFRYSRRSAPFGFNGAYWSVGATFSF
;
A
#
# COMPACT_ATOMS: atom_id res chain seq x y z
N ARG A 1 -16.56 -0.01 -13.95
CA ARG A 1 -15.37 0.81 -14.19
C ARG A 1 -14.16 0.09 -13.67
N ILE A 2 -13.03 0.23 -14.33
CA ILE A 2 -11.73 -0.18 -13.82
C ILE A 2 -11.18 1.00 -13.02
N GLY A 3 -10.60 0.73 -11.83
CA GLY A 3 -9.94 1.73 -11.00
C GLY A 3 -10.76 2.26 -9.82
N ASP A 4 -12.08 2.37 -9.95
CA ASP A 4 -12.96 2.79 -8.85
C ASP A 4 -13.87 1.64 -8.45
N ALA A 5 -13.86 1.29 -7.17
CA ALA A 5 -14.83 0.37 -6.60
C ALA A 5 -16.15 1.08 -6.28
N ASP A 6 -17.26 0.33 -6.33
CA ASP A 6 -18.47 0.73 -5.63
C ASP A 6 -18.26 0.49 -4.15
N SER A 7 -18.45 1.51 -3.31
CA SER A 7 -17.99 1.48 -1.93
C SER A 7 -19.02 2.09 -0.98
N GLU A 8 -19.33 1.35 0.09
CA GLU A 8 -20.08 1.83 1.24
C GLU A 8 -19.20 1.82 2.48
N GLN A 9 -19.23 2.88 3.29
CA GLN A 9 -18.40 2.99 4.49
C GLN A 9 -19.17 3.58 5.66
N LEU A 10 -18.97 2.97 6.84
CA LEU A 10 -19.36 3.50 8.14
C LEU A 10 -18.11 3.69 9.00
N ALA A 11 -17.96 4.87 9.63
CA ALA A 11 -16.89 5.12 10.59
C ALA A 11 -17.46 5.75 11.86
N ILE A 12 -16.99 5.26 13.01
CA ILE A 12 -17.36 5.75 14.35
C ILE A 12 -16.08 6.02 15.14
N VAL A 13 -15.99 7.20 15.74
CA VAL A 13 -14.90 7.58 16.64
C VAL A 13 -15.48 8.14 17.93
N VAL A 14 -15.01 7.63 19.06
CA VAL A 14 -15.37 8.11 20.39
C VAL A 14 -14.09 8.40 21.15
N ASN A 15 -13.95 9.64 21.64
CA ASN A 15 -12.86 10.05 22.52
C ASN A 15 -13.45 10.41 23.89
N ALA A 16 -12.79 10.03 24.96
CA ALA A 16 -13.21 10.32 26.31
C ALA A 16 -11.99 10.62 27.20
N GLY A 17 -12.16 11.56 28.14
CA GLY A 17 -11.21 11.85 29.17
C GLY A 17 -11.93 12.25 30.47
N MET A 18 -11.36 11.88 31.60
CA MET A 18 -11.91 12.23 32.92
C MET A 18 -10.79 12.37 33.94
N ALA A 19 -10.91 13.37 34.80
CA ALA A 19 -10.02 13.46 35.97
C ALA A 19 -10.23 12.27 36.89
N LEU A 20 -9.14 11.62 37.30
CA LEU A 20 -9.13 10.49 38.22
C LEU A 20 -7.99 10.64 39.22
N GLY A 21 -8.29 10.96 40.46
CA GLY A 21 -7.29 11.25 41.48
C GLY A 21 -6.48 12.51 41.12
N GLU A 22 -5.16 12.39 41.05
CA GLU A 22 -4.23 13.47 40.65
C GLU A 22 -3.92 13.48 39.15
N GLY A 23 -4.52 12.57 38.41
CA GLY A 23 -4.28 12.41 36.98
C GLY A 23 -5.54 12.41 36.14
N GLU A 24 -5.35 12.07 34.86
CA GLU A 24 -6.41 11.95 33.86
C GLU A 24 -6.43 10.53 33.30
N LEU A 25 -7.61 9.91 33.34
CA LEU A 25 -7.90 8.70 32.56
C LEU A 25 -8.43 9.16 31.21
N TYR A 26 -7.81 8.71 30.12
CA TYR A 26 -8.20 9.05 28.76
C TYR A 26 -8.27 7.82 27.89
N GLY A 27 -8.96 7.92 26.77
CA GLY A 27 -9.00 6.87 25.78
C GLY A 27 -9.82 7.21 24.56
N PHE A 28 -9.69 6.38 23.54
CA PHE A 28 -10.53 6.43 22.36
C PHE A 28 -10.94 5.03 21.90
N ILE A 29 -12.01 4.97 21.13
CA ILE A 29 -12.42 3.80 20.36
C ILE A 29 -12.69 4.26 18.95
N THR A 30 -12.18 3.52 17.96
CA THR A 30 -12.50 3.72 16.54
C THR A 30 -13.02 2.43 15.93
N TYR A 31 -13.98 2.55 15.05
CA TYR A 31 -14.46 1.49 14.18
C TYR A 31 -14.69 2.06 12.79
N SER A 32 -14.25 1.34 11.77
CA SER A 32 -14.57 1.61 10.37
C SER A 32 -14.85 0.30 9.66
N GLY A 33 -16.03 0.15 9.08
CA GLY A 33 -16.39 -0.94 8.17
C GLY A 33 -16.55 -0.38 6.77
N ARG A 34 -16.01 -1.07 5.77
CA ARG A 34 -16.10 -0.68 4.37
C ARG A 34 -16.27 -1.89 3.46
N ASP A 35 -17.39 -1.89 2.73
CA ASP A 35 -17.70 -2.85 1.68
C ASP A 35 -17.35 -2.28 0.32
N ASN A 36 -16.60 -3.01 -0.50
CA ASN A 36 -16.25 -2.60 -1.84
C ASN A 36 -16.57 -3.70 -2.84
N THR A 37 -17.03 -3.29 -4.03
CA THR A 37 -17.17 -4.17 -5.19
C THR A 37 -16.42 -3.58 -6.37
N SER A 38 -15.44 -4.32 -6.91
CA SER A 38 -14.67 -3.95 -8.09
C SER A 38 -14.74 -5.00 -9.18
N GLY A 39 -14.56 -4.60 -10.45
CA GLY A 39 -14.52 -5.51 -11.58
C GLY A 39 -13.11 -6.02 -11.84
N ALA A 40 -12.98 -7.33 -12.04
CA ALA A 40 -11.80 -7.93 -12.66
C ALA A 40 -11.89 -7.80 -14.20
N PHE A 41 -11.13 -8.60 -14.95
CA PHE A 41 -11.21 -8.58 -16.41
C PHE A 41 -12.36 -9.41 -16.92
N TYR A 42 -13.09 -8.89 -17.92
CA TYR A 42 -14.18 -9.59 -18.57
C TYR A 42 -13.72 -10.93 -19.19
N ARG A 43 -14.51 -11.95 -18.99
CA ARG A 43 -14.35 -13.30 -19.58
C ARG A 43 -15.21 -13.43 -20.81
N ASN A 44 -14.57 -13.53 -21.98
CA ASN A 44 -15.23 -13.62 -23.27
C ASN A 44 -16.01 -14.94 -23.41
N PRO A 45 -17.22 -14.95 -24.02
CA PRO A 45 -17.97 -16.16 -24.33
C PRO A 45 -17.18 -17.20 -25.14
N ALA A 46 -16.36 -16.75 -26.10
CA ALA A 46 -15.51 -17.59 -26.94
C ALA A 46 -14.14 -17.93 -26.29
N GLY A 47 -13.93 -17.54 -25.05
CA GLY A 47 -12.64 -17.69 -24.37
C GLY A 47 -12.36 -19.13 -23.93
N SER A 48 -11.11 -19.49 -24.11
CA SER A 48 -10.48 -20.77 -23.84
C SER A 48 -10.71 -21.35 -22.42
N GLY A 49 -10.82 -22.65 -22.32
CA GLY A 49 -10.62 -23.43 -21.10
C GLY A 49 -11.88 -24.03 -20.49
N ALA A 50 -13.08 -23.59 -20.87
CA ALA A 50 -14.33 -24.19 -20.41
C ALA A 50 -15.40 -24.14 -21.51
N ALA A 51 -15.02 -24.48 -22.74
CA ALA A 51 -16.01 -24.80 -23.75
C ALA A 51 -16.68 -26.13 -23.38
N LEU A 52 -17.99 -26.09 -23.19
CA LEU A 52 -18.81 -27.29 -23.00
C LEU A 52 -19.00 -28.01 -24.34
N ASP A 53 -19.73 -29.10 -24.33
CA ASP A 53 -19.92 -29.95 -25.53
C ASP A 53 -20.63 -29.23 -26.70
N ASP A 54 -21.42 -28.20 -26.39
CA ASP A 54 -22.04 -27.32 -27.39
C ASP A 54 -21.08 -26.25 -27.97
N GLY A 55 -19.84 -26.20 -27.50
CA GLY A 55 -18.80 -25.26 -27.94
C GLY A 55 -18.88 -23.89 -27.30
N GLU A 56 -19.83 -23.67 -26.39
CA GLU A 56 -20.00 -22.40 -25.68
C GLU A 56 -19.43 -22.47 -24.25
N ASN A 57 -19.13 -21.33 -23.67
CA ASN A 57 -18.62 -21.22 -22.30
C ASN A 57 -19.68 -21.63 -21.26
N VAL A 58 -19.25 -21.97 -20.05
CA VAL A 58 -20.11 -22.21 -18.87
C VAL A 58 -21.05 -21.03 -18.60
N VAL A 59 -20.72 -19.84 -19.07
CA VAL A 59 -21.58 -18.65 -19.10
C VAL A 59 -21.65 -18.17 -20.54
N VAL A 60 -22.75 -18.43 -21.21
CA VAL A 60 -22.95 -18.26 -22.66
C VAL A 60 -22.58 -16.87 -23.17
N ASP A 61 -22.99 -15.83 -22.45
CA ASP A 61 -22.72 -14.41 -22.82
C ASP A 61 -21.37 -13.90 -22.26
N GLY A 62 -20.54 -14.76 -21.66
CA GLY A 62 -19.38 -14.34 -20.90
C GLY A 62 -19.75 -13.67 -19.58
N PHE A 63 -18.76 -13.18 -18.83
CA PHE A 63 -19.00 -12.55 -17.55
C PHE A 63 -17.86 -11.62 -17.12
N LEU A 64 -18.19 -10.64 -16.27
CA LEU A 64 -17.23 -9.81 -15.55
C LEU A 64 -17.11 -10.35 -14.12
N PRO A 65 -16.03 -11.04 -13.73
CA PRO A 65 -15.83 -11.41 -12.34
C PRO A 65 -15.79 -10.16 -11.47
N LEU A 66 -16.45 -10.21 -10.32
CA LEU A 66 -16.44 -9.17 -9.31
C LEU A 66 -15.57 -9.60 -8.13
N ILE A 67 -14.78 -8.68 -7.64
CA ILE A 67 -13.98 -8.82 -6.42
C ILE A 67 -14.67 -7.99 -5.35
N ASN A 68 -15.24 -8.67 -4.37
CA ASN A 68 -15.87 -8.03 -3.23
C ASN A 68 -14.86 -8.07 -2.08
N SER A 69 -14.63 -6.94 -1.44
CA SER A 69 -13.78 -6.85 -0.26
C SER A 69 -14.55 -6.21 0.89
N GLU A 70 -14.58 -6.89 2.02
CA GLU A 70 -15.08 -6.41 3.30
C GLU A 70 -13.87 -6.07 4.17
N ILE A 71 -13.77 -4.79 4.57
CA ILE A 71 -12.63 -4.27 5.33
C ILE A 71 -13.14 -3.74 6.65
N ASP A 72 -12.62 -4.30 7.74
CA ASP A 72 -12.91 -3.86 9.10
C ASP A 72 -11.66 -3.34 9.79
N ASP A 73 -11.74 -2.13 10.31
CA ASP A 73 -10.76 -1.51 11.19
C ASP A 73 -11.36 -1.30 12.57
N PHE A 74 -10.69 -1.79 13.58
CA PHE A 74 -11.07 -1.56 14.96
C PHE A 74 -9.84 -1.19 15.79
N SER A 75 -9.93 -0.12 16.59
CA SER A 75 -8.89 0.18 17.55
C SER A 75 -9.46 0.79 18.84
N TYR A 76 -8.75 0.60 19.94
CA TYR A 76 -8.98 1.33 21.17
C TYR A 76 -7.68 1.63 21.90
N ASN A 77 -7.69 2.70 22.64
CA ASN A 77 -6.63 3.09 23.55
C ASN A 77 -7.22 3.41 24.91
N LEU A 78 -6.50 3.06 25.95
CA LEU A 78 -6.81 3.45 27.34
C LEU A 78 -5.49 3.86 28.00
N GLY A 79 -5.42 5.09 28.49
CA GLY A 79 -4.24 5.61 29.14
C GLY A 79 -4.55 6.37 30.42
N TYR A 80 -3.56 6.45 31.28
CA TYR A 80 -3.59 7.23 32.50
C TYR A 80 -2.34 8.09 32.61
N ARG A 81 -2.53 9.40 32.67
CA ARG A 81 -1.48 10.41 32.77
C ARG A 81 -1.55 11.15 34.09
N VAL A 82 -0.40 11.36 34.71
CA VAL A 82 -0.22 12.18 35.92
C VAL A 82 0.84 13.23 35.62
N ASP A 83 0.48 14.49 35.82
CA ASP A 83 1.41 15.62 35.80
C ASP A 83 1.77 15.97 37.26
N PHE A 84 3.06 16.05 37.59
CA PHE A 84 3.57 16.35 38.92
C PHE A 84 3.95 17.82 39.07
N ASP A 85 3.98 18.33 40.31
CA ASP A 85 4.27 19.73 40.61
C ASP A 85 5.69 20.20 40.21
N ASP A 86 6.59 19.26 39.94
CA ASP A 86 8.00 19.53 39.53
C ASP A 86 8.21 19.59 38.02
N ASN A 87 7.16 19.78 37.22
CA ASN A 87 7.15 19.75 35.76
C ASN A 87 7.54 18.38 35.18
N SER A 88 7.35 17.31 35.92
CA SER A 88 7.44 15.97 35.36
C SER A 88 6.06 15.39 35.09
N ALA A 89 5.96 14.44 34.17
CA ALA A 89 4.74 13.71 33.88
C ALA A 89 5.05 12.23 33.65
N PHE A 90 4.11 11.40 34.05
CA PHE A 90 4.14 9.96 33.76
C PHE A 90 2.86 9.58 33.04
N ASP A 91 3.00 8.83 31.95
CA ASP A 91 1.91 8.27 31.17
C ASP A 91 2.07 6.76 31.03
N VAL A 92 0.98 6.04 31.21
CA VAL A 92 0.92 4.62 30.88
C VAL A 92 -0.31 4.39 30.03
N SER A 93 -0.11 3.73 28.87
CA SER A 93 -1.22 3.47 27.97
C SER A 93 -1.17 2.06 27.38
N TYR A 94 -2.35 1.53 27.09
CA TYR A 94 -2.54 0.31 26.32
C TYR A 94 -3.30 0.65 25.05
N THR A 95 -2.79 0.19 23.91
CA THR A 95 -3.42 0.33 22.60
C THR A 95 -3.61 -1.04 21.97
N TYR A 96 -4.79 -1.28 21.44
CA TYR A 96 -5.10 -2.42 20.57
C TYR A 96 -5.61 -1.89 19.23
N GLY A 97 -5.13 -2.47 18.16
CA GLY A 97 -5.58 -2.22 16.79
C GLY A 97 -5.70 -3.51 16.00
N ARG A 98 -6.72 -3.59 15.16
CA ARG A 98 -6.95 -4.70 14.24
C ARG A 98 -7.45 -4.16 12.92
N ASN A 99 -6.86 -4.65 11.82
CA ASN A 99 -7.35 -4.46 10.47
C ASN A 99 -7.57 -5.82 9.83
N SER A 100 -8.73 -6.06 9.25
CA SER A 100 -9.02 -7.28 8.49
C SER A 100 -9.59 -6.94 7.13
N ILE A 101 -9.29 -7.78 6.15
CA ILE A 101 -9.86 -7.72 4.82
C ILE A 101 -10.22 -9.13 4.35
N ASP A 102 -11.49 -9.32 4.01
CA ASP A 102 -12.03 -10.56 3.46
C ASP A 102 -12.37 -10.36 1.99
N TYR A 103 -11.92 -11.28 1.14
CA TYR A 103 -12.17 -11.27 -0.30
C TYR A 103 -13.12 -12.37 -0.71
N THR A 104 -14.17 -11.99 -1.43
CA THR A 104 -15.10 -12.91 -2.09
C THR A 104 -15.13 -12.60 -3.58
N THR A 105 -14.95 -13.63 -4.42
CA THR A 105 -15.11 -13.51 -5.87
C THR A 105 -16.52 -13.91 -6.24
N SER A 106 -17.26 -13.01 -6.88
CA SER A 106 -18.65 -13.25 -7.34
C SER A 106 -18.80 -13.01 -8.84
N ASN A 107 -19.99 -13.35 -9.39
CA ASN A 107 -20.27 -13.34 -10.82
C ASN A 107 -19.18 -14.04 -11.65
N SER A 108 -18.64 -15.14 -11.15
CA SER A 108 -17.51 -15.85 -11.71
C SER A 108 -17.79 -17.37 -11.83
N ALA A 109 -16.79 -18.16 -12.20
CA ALA A 109 -16.85 -19.62 -12.22
C ALA A 109 -15.44 -20.22 -12.15
N ASN A 110 -15.33 -21.43 -11.59
CA ASN A 110 -14.12 -22.25 -11.69
C ASN A 110 -14.27 -23.18 -12.91
N TYR A 111 -13.44 -22.98 -13.90
CA TYR A 111 -13.52 -23.73 -15.16
C TYR A 111 -13.10 -25.19 -15.01
N SER A 112 -12.12 -25.51 -14.18
CA SER A 112 -11.73 -26.90 -13.92
C SER A 112 -12.86 -27.68 -13.24
N PHE A 113 -13.67 -27.00 -12.40
CA PHE A 113 -14.85 -27.62 -11.82
C PHE A 113 -15.94 -27.92 -12.85
N ALA A 114 -16.09 -27.06 -13.88
CA ALA A 114 -16.99 -27.38 -14.99
C ALA A 114 -16.56 -28.65 -15.74
N ASN A 115 -15.24 -28.86 -15.91
CA ASN A 115 -14.73 -30.11 -16.51
C ASN A 115 -14.98 -31.33 -15.61
N GLU A 116 -14.86 -31.21 -14.30
CA GLU A 116 -15.26 -32.25 -13.33
C GLU A 116 -16.75 -32.61 -13.46
N LEU A 117 -17.62 -31.60 -13.58
CA LEU A 117 -19.05 -31.85 -13.78
C LEU A 117 -19.35 -32.53 -15.13
N ASN A 118 -18.65 -32.13 -16.21
CA ASN A 118 -18.81 -32.66 -17.54
C ASN A 118 -18.23 -34.09 -17.63
N PHE A 119 -16.92 -34.23 -17.51
CA PHE A 119 -16.20 -35.48 -17.78
C PHE A 119 -16.22 -36.43 -16.59
N GLY A 120 -16.18 -35.94 -15.35
CA GLY A 120 -16.18 -36.73 -14.13
C GLY A 120 -17.55 -37.23 -13.75
N GLN A 121 -18.57 -36.38 -13.85
CA GLN A 121 -19.93 -36.70 -13.43
C GLN A 121 -20.89 -36.97 -14.61
N GLY A 122 -20.48 -36.63 -15.85
CA GLY A 122 -21.26 -36.86 -17.05
C GLY A 122 -22.54 -36.03 -17.16
N LEU A 123 -22.51 -34.79 -16.58
CA LEU A 123 -23.65 -33.89 -16.65
C LEU A 123 -23.74 -33.23 -18.02
N THR A 124 -24.97 -32.94 -18.43
CA THR A 124 -25.23 -32.15 -19.64
C THR A 124 -24.86 -30.68 -19.44
N ASP A 125 -24.58 -29.96 -20.54
CA ASP A 125 -24.25 -28.53 -20.53
C ASP A 125 -25.27 -27.69 -19.76
N ALA A 126 -26.57 -28.00 -19.91
CA ALA A 126 -27.65 -27.30 -19.20
C ALA A 126 -27.60 -27.57 -17.68
N GLU A 127 -27.27 -28.78 -17.25
CA GLU A 127 -27.12 -29.13 -15.84
C GLU A 127 -25.87 -28.49 -15.24
N ILE A 128 -24.74 -28.45 -15.99
CA ILE A 128 -23.52 -27.75 -15.56
C ILE A 128 -23.80 -26.28 -15.32
N ARG A 129 -24.41 -25.60 -16.32
CA ARG A 129 -24.75 -24.17 -16.20
C ARG A 129 -25.71 -23.86 -15.05
N ALA A 130 -26.57 -24.80 -14.71
CA ALA A 130 -27.52 -24.66 -13.60
C ALA A 130 -26.90 -24.89 -12.22
N GLN A 131 -25.81 -25.67 -12.12
CA GLN A 131 -25.23 -26.12 -10.86
C GLN A 131 -23.90 -25.45 -10.52
N ILE A 132 -23.20 -24.88 -11.52
CA ILE A 132 -21.87 -24.28 -11.28
C ILE A 132 -21.98 -23.10 -10.31
N PRO A 133 -21.23 -23.11 -9.19
CA PRO A 133 -21.23 -22.00 -8.26
C PRO A 133 -20.66 -20.74 -8.93
N ARG A 134 -21.29 -19.60 -8.62
CA ARG A 134 -20.92 -18.31 -9.21
C ARG A 134 -20.20 -17.37 -8.24
N GLU A 135 -19.96 -17.86 -7.04
CA GLU A 135 -19.35 -17.12 -5.95
C GLU A 135 -18.55 -18.07 -5.05
N ALA A 136 -17.45 -17.57 -4.49
CA ALA A 136 -16.66 -18.25 -3.48
C ALA A 136 -15.85 -17.26 -2.64
N PHE A 137 -15.71 -17.55 -1.35
CA PHE A 137 -14.74 -16.87 -0.48
C PHE A 137 -13.33 -17.19 -0.97
N ALA A 138 -12.53 -16.14 -1.25
CA ALA A 138 -11.20 -16.31 -1.79
C ALA A 138 -10.16 -16.46 -0.66
N TYR A 139 -10.08 -15.52 0.24
CA TYR A 139 -9.26 -15.55 1.47
C TYR A 139 -9.48 -14.32 2.33
N GLY A 140 -9.07 -14.41 3.59
CA GLY A 140 -8.99 -13.27 4.51
C GLY A 140 -7.56 -12.99 4.94
N ILE A 141 -7.27 -11.73 5.22
CA ILE A 141 -6.03 -11.29 5.86
C ILE A 141 -6.41 -10.47 7.08
N GLU A 142 -5.76 -10.74 8.21
CA GLU A 142 -5.91 -9.96 9.43
C GLU A 142 -4.54 -9.54 9.95
N LEU A 143 -4.42 -8.27 10.31
CA LEU A 143 -3.28 -7.66 10.99
C LEU A 143 -3.73 -7.17 12.35
N GLY A 144 -3.04 -7.55 13.41
CA GLY A 144 -3.29 -7.09 14.77
C GLY A 144 -2.05 -6.43 15.36
N LEU A 145 -2.28 -5.48 16.23
CA LEU A 145 -1.25 -4.78 17.00
C LEU A 145 -1.75 -4.56 18.42
N GLN A 146 -0.95 -4.87 19.41
CA GLN A 146 -1.17 -4.40 20.77
C GLN A 146 0.12 -3.85 21.38
N THR A 147 0.00 -2.73 22.09
CA THR A 147 1.13 -2.07 22.74
C THR A 147 0.81 -1.65 24.16
N ILE A 148 1.81 -1.75 25.04
CA ILE A 148 1.80 -1.09 26.34
C ILE A 148 2.97 -0.10 26.33
N ASN A 149 2.67 1.18 26.55
CA ASN A 149 3.67 2.24 26.61
C ASN A 149 3.80 2.76 28.04
N PHE A 150 5.03 3.07 28.43
CA PHE A 150 5.39 3.76 29.66
C PHE A 150 6.25 4.94 29.28
N ASP A 151 5.78 6.16 29.54
CA ASP A 151 6.44 7.39 29.16
C ASP A 151 6.62 8.27 30.39
N TYR A 152 7.83 8.78 30.57
CA TYR A 152 8.17 9.71 31.62
C TYR A 152 8.87 10.93 31.04
N THR A 153 8.35 12.11 31.36
CA THR A 153 8.94 13.38 30.94
C THR A 153 9.33 14.20 32.16
N THR A 154 10.44 14.91 32.09
CA THR A 154 10.88 15.82 33.16
C THR A 154 11.80 16.90 32.64
N SER A 155 12.00 17.96 33.42
CA SER A 155 12.96 19.02 33.15
C SER A 155 14.05 19.02 34.24
N VAL A 156 15.31 18.98 33.79
CA VAL A 156 16.48 19.07 34.68
C VAL A 156 17.29 20.31 34.27
N GLY A 157 17.06 21.42 34.96
CA GLY A 157 17.58 22.71 34.55
C GLY A 157 16.99 23.13 33.19
N ASP A 158 17.87 23.37 32.21
CA ASP A 158 17.49 23.81 30.85
C ASP A 158 17.33 22.61 29.89
N ILE A 159 17.36 21.38 30.41
CA ILE A 159 17.21 20.15 29.61
C ILE A 159 15.82 19.57 29.87
N PHE A 160 15.04 19.38 28.81
CA PHE A 160 13.83 18.56 28.82
C PHE A 160 14.19 17.12 28.43
N LEU A 161 13.76 16.15 29.21
CA LEU A 161 14.01 14.73 29.00
C LEU A 161 12.70 13.97 28.81
N ALA A 162 12.64 13.09 27.81
CA ALA A 162 11.60 12.10 27.64
C ALA A 162 12.26 10.70 27.63
N LEU A 163 11.74 9.82 28.48
CA LEU A 163 12.19 8.43 28.60
C LEU A 163 10.99 7.52 28.41
N GLY A 164 11.14 6.43 27.69
CA GLY A 164 10.04 5.50 27.51
C GLY A 164 10.47 4.06 27.31
N ALA A 165 9.46 3.20 27.52
CA ALA A 165 9.53 1.76 27.25
C ALA A 165 8.24 1.33 26.56
N GLU A 166 8.34 0.44 25.58
CA GLU A 166 7.22 -0.12 24.83
C GLU A 166 7.31 -1.64 24.84
N LEU A 167 6.18 -2.28 25.12
CA LEU A 167 5.97 -3.71 24.88
C LEU A 167 4.94 -3.83 23.77
N ARG A 168 5.28 -4.52 22.67
CA ARG A 168 4.41 -4.65 21.51
C ARG A 168 4.31 -6.10 21.04
N GLU A 169 3.12 -6.48 20.60
CA GLU A 169 2.88 -7.71 19.87
C GLU A 169 2.22 -7.38 18.53
N ASP A 170 2.82 -7.87 17.44
CA ASP A 170 2.26 -7.86 16.09
C ASP A 170 1.67 -9.23 15.78
N THR A 171 0.47 -9.31 15.19
CA THR A 171 -0.14 -10.57 14.73
C THR A 171 -0.48 -10.49 13.24
N TYR A 172 -0.44 -11.64 12.57
CA TYR A 172 -0.75 -11.76 11.15
C TYR A 172 -1.43 -13.09 10.86
N THR A 173 -2.63 -13.04 10.29
CA THR A 173 -3.39 -14.22 9.92
C THR A 173 -3.77 -14.19 8.45
N ILE A 174 -3.59 -15.32 7.75
CA ILE A 174 -4.19 -15.60 6.44
C ILE A 174 -5.18 -16.74 6.62
N THR A 175 -6.44 -16.47 6.34
CA THR A 175 -7.51 -17.48 6.31
C THR A 175 -7.65 -18.01 4.88
N ALA A 176 -7.56 -19.34 4.72
CA ALA A 176 -7.74 -19.98 3.42
C ALA A 176 -9.16 -19.79 2.87
N GLY A 177 -9.27 -19.79 1.55
CA GLY A 177 -10.54 -19.74 0.84
C GLY A 177 -11.33 -21.04 0.84
N ASP A 178 -12.54 -20.97 0.29
CA ASP A 178 -13.34 -22.13 -0.03
C ASP A 178 -12.58 -23.01 -1.05
N GLU A 179 -12.69 -24.33 -0.95
CA GLU A 179 -12.00 -25.26 -1.86
C GLU A 179 -12.29 -24.94 -3.33
N TYR A 180 -13.51 -24.54 -3.64
CA TYR A 180 -13.92 -24.13 -4.98
C TYR A 180 -13.18 -22.89 -5.49
N SER A 181 -12.72 -22.02 -4.59
CA SER A 181 -12.04 -20.78 -4.96
C SER A 181 -10.61 -20.98 -5.46
N TYR A 182 -9.91 -22.04 -5.02
CA TYR A 182 -8.49 -22.27 -5.34
C TYR A 182 -8.21 -23.61 -6.04
N ARG A 183 -9.05 -24.64 -5.87
CA ARG A 183 -8.75 -26.00 -6.34
C ARG A 183 -8.79 -26.08 -7.86
N ASP A 184 -7.82 -26.83 -8.41
CA ASP A 184 -7.85 -27.37 -9.75
C ASP A 184 -8.49 -28.78 -9.72
N TYR A 185 -9.65 -28.90 -10.36
CA TYR A 185 -10.43 -30.16 -10.42
C TYR A 185 -10.09 -31.01 -11.65
N ASP A 186 -9.26 -30.48 -12.57
CA ASP A 186 -8.84 -31.18 -13.78
C ASP A 186 -7.65 -32.13 -13.56
N THR A 187 -7.16 -32.19 -12.31
CA THR A 187 -5.91 -32.85 -11.98
C THR A 187 -6.07 -33.88 -10.88
N ASP A 188 -5.28 -34.94 -10.93
CA ASP A 188 -5.15 -35.91 -9.84
C ASP A 188 -4.19 -35.43 -8.75
N GLU A 189 -4.00 -36.23 -7.68
CA GLU A 189 -3.08 -35.93 -6.58
C GLU A 189 -1.61 -35.82 -7.03
N ALA A 190 -1.26 -36.36 -8.18
CA ALA A 190 0.06 -36.27 -8.78
C ALA A 190 0.15 -35.10 -9.78
N GLY A 191 -0.95 -34.32 -9.91
CA GLY A 191 -1.03 -33.16 -10.79
C GLY A 191 -1.10 -33.51 -12.27
N GLN A 192 -1.50 -34.72 -12.62
CA GLN A 192 -1.70 -35.07 -14.01
C GLN A 192 -3.11 -34.71 -14.44
N GLY A 193 -3.21 -34.09 -15.61
CA GLY A 193 -4.52 -33.83 -16.21
C GLY A 193 -5.32 -35.10 -16.38
N ILE A 194 -6.52 -35.13 -15.81
CA ILE A 194 -7.40 -36.33 -15.81
C ILE A 194 -8.49 -36.28 -16.87
N TYR A 195 -8.71 -35.12 -17.48
CA TYR A 195 -9.74 -34.90 -18.49
C TYR A 195 -9.16 -34.52 -19.85
N PRO A 196 -9.95 -34.67 -20.95
CA PRO A 196 -9.51 -34.30 -22.29
C PRO A 196 -9.26 -32.82 -22.49
N GLN A 197 -9.88 -31.99 -21.67
CA GLN A 197 -9.67 -30.55 -21.61
C GLN A 197 -8.98 -30.19 -20.30
N ASN A 198 -8.12 -29.21 -20.35
CA ASN A 198 -7.43 -28.70 -19.18
C ASN A 198 -7.75 -27.20 -19.04
N ALA A 199 -8.24 -26.80 -17.89
CA ALA A 199 -8.55 -25.43 -17.55
C ALA A 199 -7.71 -24.98 -16.36
N SER A 200 -7.55 -23.67 -16.18
CA SER A 200 -6.90 -23.15 -14.97
C SER A 200 -7.76 -23.44 -13.74
N GLY A 201 -7.12 -23.92 -12.68
CA GLY A 201 -7.74 -24.09 -11.38
C GLY A 201 -8.16 -22.78 -10.74
N GLY A 202 -9.07 -22.87 -9.78
CA GLY A 202 -9.60 -21.75 -9.04
C GLY A 202 -10.67 -20.93 -9.78
N ILE A 203 -11.38 -20.15 -9.01
CA ILE A 203 -12.43 -19.26 -9.54
C ILE A 203 -11.80 -18.14 -10.38
N GLN A 204 -12.41 -17.85 -11.53
CA GLN A 204 -11.86 -16.86 -12.47
C GLN A 204 -11.89 -15.44 -11.91
N GLY A 205 -10.84 -14.67 -12.19
CA GLY A 205 -10.72 -13.24 -11.83
C GLY A 205 -9.89 -13.01 -10.58
N PHE A 206 -10.24 -13.63 -9.46
CA PHE A 206 -9.50 -13.54 -8.21
C PHE A 206 -9.59 -14.88 -7.47
N PRO A 207 -8.68 -15.83 -7.77
CA PRO A 207 -8.69 -17.15 -7.16
C PRO A 207 -8.31 -17.08 -5.68
N GLY A 208 -8.79 -18.07 -4.94
CA GLY A 208 -8.54 -18.19 -3.51
C GLY A 208 -7.16 -18.71 -3.16
N VAL A 209 -6.85 -18.61 -1.88
CA VAL A 209 -5.62 -19.11 -1.26
C VAL A 209 -5.91 -20.47 -0.62
N SER A 210 -5.05 -21.46 -0.90
CA SER A 210 -5.18 -22.80 -0.35
C SER A 210 -4.78 -22.89 1.13
N PRO A 211 -5.21 -23.92 1.88
CA PRO A 211 -4.79 -24.11 3.26
C PRO A 211 -3.28 -24.21 3.48
N SER A 212 -2.50 -24.58 2.46
CA SER A 212 -1.03 -24.62 2.54
C SER A 212 -0.38 -23.23 2.61
N SER A 213 -1.11 -22.19 2.23
CA SER A 213 -0.68 -20.78 2.31
C SER A 213 -1.30 -20.04 3.52
N ALA A 214 -2.14 -20.72 4.31
CA ALA A 214 -2.69 -20.15 5.54
C ALA A 214 -1.57 -19.88 6.57
N ALA A 215 -1.72 -18.83 7.36
CA ALA A 215 -0.77 -18.43 8.39
C ALA A 215 -1.53 -17.91 9.62
N ASP A 216 -0.94 -18.11 10.80
CA ASP A 216 -1.39 -17.54 12.06
C ASP A 216 -0.13 -17.34 12.93
N GLU A 217 0.43 -16.13 12.88
CA GLU A 217 1.76 -15.84 13.37
C GLU A 217 1.77 -14.58 14.24
N SER A 218 2.66 -14.53 15.23
CA SER A 218 2.85 -13.37 16.10
C SER A 218 4.32 -13.07 16.33
N ARG A 219 4.62 -11.82 16.70
CA ARG A 219 5.96 -11.33 16.99
C ARG A 219 5.91 -10.32 18.12
N ASN A 220 6.74 -10.53 19.16
CA ASN A 220 6.90 -9.58 20.26
C ASN A 220 8.06 -8.62 19.98
N VAL A 221 7.93 -7.40 20.52
CA VAL A 221 8.97 -6.36 20.47
C VAL A 221 9.07 -5.68 21.82
N ILE A 222 10.30 -5.46 22.28
CA ILE A 222 10.58 -4.67 23.46
C ILE A 222 11.44 -3.48 23.04
N SER A 223 11.00 -2.28 23.39
CA SER A 223 11.70 -1.06 23.00
C SER A 223 11.97 -0.16 24.19
N PHE A 224 13.09 0.59 24.13
CA PHE A 224 13.44 1.65 25.07
C PHE A 224 13.90 2.88 24.30
N TYR A 225 13.53 4.06 24.78
CA TYR A 225 14.02 5.31 24.19
C TYR A 225 14.38 6.35 25.24
N ALA A 226 15.27 7.23 24.85
CA ALA A 226 15.57 8.47 25.55
C ALA A 226 15.71 9.61 24.54
N ASP A 227 15.06 10.73 24.81
CA ASP A 227 15.13 11.99 24.04
C ASP A 227 15.50 13.11 25.00
N ALA A 228 16.44 13.95 24.61
CA ALA A 228 16.87 15.12 25.36
C ALA A 228 16.84 16.36 24.48
N GLU A 229 16.13 17.38 24.94
CA GLU A 229 16.08 18.69 24.32
C GLU A 229 16.75 19.71 25.23
N TYR A 230 17.72 20.46 24.72
CA TYR A 230 18.52 21.43 25.45
C TYR A 230 18.47 22.80 24.78
N GLN A 231 17.97 23.79 25.53
CA GLN A 231 18.04 25.18 25.11
C GLN A 231 19.44 25.73 25.40
N VAL A 232 20.35 25.58 24.42
CA VAL A 232 21.78 25.94 24.55
C VAL A 232 21.95 27.44 24.74
N THR A 233 21.15 28.23 24.02
CA THR A 233 21.01 29.70 24.17
C THR A 233 19.57 30.06 23.82
N ASP A 234 19.16 31.34 24.09
CA ASP A 234 17.82 31.82 23.68
C ASP A 234 17.54 31.64 22.18
N ALA A 235 18.59 31.51 21.37
CA ALA A 235 18.49 31.40 19.92
C ALA A 235 18.74 30.00 19.39
N PHE A 236 19.30 29.09 20.19
CA PHE A 236 19.72 27.76 19.69
C PHE A 236 19.20 26.62 20.57
N LEU A 237 18.36 25.79 19.98
CA LEU A 237 17.84 24.53 20.54
C LEU A 237 18.57 23.35 19.92
N LEU A 238 19.01 22.42 20.76
CA LEU A 238 19.62 21.13 20.36
C LEU A 238 18.76 19.98 20.89
N ASN A 239 18.52 18.98 20.07
CA ASN A 239 17.81 17.76 20.44
C ASN A 239 18.65 16.53 20.07
N GLY A 240 18.73 15.55 20.97
CA GLY A 240 19.38 14.26 20.74
C GLY A 240 18.52 13.11 21.26
N ALA A 241 18.40 12.04 20.48
CA ALA A 241 17.63 10.88 20.87
C ALA A 241 18.37 9.57 20.55
N ILE A 242 18.06 8.55 21.35
CA ILE A 242 18.46 7.16 21.15
C ILE A 242 17.25 6.25 21.37
N ARG A 243 17.08 5.24 20.51
CA ARG A 243 16.08 4.19 20.64
C ARG A 243 16.71 2.83 20.39
N TYR A 244 16.40 1.88 21.26
CA TYR A 244 16.75 0.47 21.15
C TYR A 244 15.47 -0.34 21.00
N ASP A 245 15.46 -1.28 20.06
CA ASP A 245 14.35 -2.18 19.79
C ASP A 245 14.89 -3.62 19.68
N ASP A 246 14.26 -4.56 20.40
CA ASP A 246 14.57 -5.98 20.36
C ASP A 246 13.33 -6.74 19.87
N TYR A 247 13.47 -7.43 18.75
CA TYR A 247 12.42 -8.15 18.06
C TYR A 247 12.58 -9.64 18.16
N ASP A 248 11.54 -10.35 18.57
CA ASP A 248 11.52 -11.79 18.42
C ASP A 248 11.73 -12.19 16.96
N GLY A 249 12.75 -13.03 16.70
CA GLY A 249 12.95 -13.70 15.42
C GLY A 249 13.98 -13.08 14.49
N PHE A 250 14.37 -11.80 14.62
CA PHE A 250 15.44 -11.27 13.76
C PHE A 250 16.52 -10.44 14.47
N GLY A 251 16.35 -10.06 15.74
CA GLY A 251 17.40 -9.40 16.52
C GLY A 251 17.07 -7.99 16.96
N ASP A 252 18.10 -7.21 17.30
CA ASP A 252 17.98 -5.90 17.91
C ASP A 252 18.58 -4.80 17.03
N THR A 253 18.06 -3.58 17.19
CA THR A 253 18.55 -2.39 16.51
C THR A 253 18.71 -1.23 17.48
N THR A 254 19.65 -0.32 17.18
CA THR A 254 19.84 0.91 17.94
C THR A 254 19.94 2.09 17.00
N ASN A 255 19.05 3.07 17.19
CA ASN A 255 18.95 4.25 16.33
C ASN A 255 19.23 5.52 17.08
N PHE A 256 19.75 6.51 16.39
CA PHE A 256 20.18 7.79 16.92
C PHE A 256 19.61 8.93 16.12
N LYS A 257 19.38 10.08 16.78
CA LYS A 257 19.00 11.34 16.16
C LYS A 257 19.76 12.48 16.82
N LEU A 258 20.21 13.42 16.00
CA LEU A 258 20.70 14.72 16.41
C LEU A 258 20.03 15.78 15.55
N ALA A 259 19.40 16.78 16.19
CA ALA A 259 18.72 17.87 15.49
C ALA A 259 19.01 19.22 16.16
N GLY A 260 19.03 20.29 15.37
CA GLY A 260 19.23 21.64 15.85
C GLY A 260 18.29 22.63 15.19
N ASN A 261 17.86 23.65 15.96
CA ASN A 261 17.07 24.76 15.48
C ASN A 261 17.74 26.06 15.94
N LEU A 262 18.14 26.90 14.99
CA LEU A 262 18.81 28.17 15.24
C LEU A 262 17.94 29.36 14.77
N ARG A 263 17.50 30.20 15.68
CA ARG A 263 16.90 31.48 15.39
C ARG A 263 18.02 32.50 15.09
N VAL A 264 18.28 32.74 13.80
CA VAL A 264 19.33 33.65 13.35
C VAL A 264 18.93 35.11 13.57
N THR A 265 17.65 35.40 13.30
CA THR A 265 16.98 36.66 13.59
C THR A 265 15.54 36.37 14.05
N ASP A 266 14.79 37.42 14.45
CA ASP A 266 13.39 37.24 14.87
C ASP A 266 12.50 36.64 13.76
N ASN A 267 12.87 36.85 12.51
CA ASN A 267 12.12 36.42 11.34
C ASN A 267 12.86 35.39 10.45
N PHE A 268 14.00 34.87 10.91
CA PHE A 268 14.75 33.84 10.15
C PHE A 268 15.29 32.73 11.05
N ARG A 269 14.92 31.50 10.73
CA ARG A 269 15.33 30.28 11.45
C ARG A 269 15.97 29.28 10.50
N LEU A 270 17.00 28.61 10.99
CA LEU A 270 17.62 27.45 10.35
C LEU A 270 17.36 26.21 11.19
N ARG A 271 17.12 25.10 10.53
CA ARG A 271 16.96 23.78 11.17
C ARG A 271 17.73 22.73 10.43
N GLY A 272 18.21 21.71 11.13
CA GLY A 272 18.88 20.58 10.52
C GLY A 272 18.80 19.36 11.40
N ALA A 273 18.77 18.18 10.81
CA ALA A 273 18.77 16.92 11.52
C ALA A 273 19.60 15.87 10.78
N ALA A 274 20.20 14.97 11.56
CA ALA A 274 20.80 13.73 11.11
C ALA A 274 20.27 12.61 11.97
N SER A 275 19.81 11.51 11.38
CA SER A 275 19.31 10.36 12.11
C SER A 275 19.58 9.06 11.35
N THR A 276 19.74 7.97 12.12
CA THR A 276 19.56 6.62 11.60
C THR A 276 18.13 6.15 11.84
N GLY A 277 17.69 5.17 11.09
CA GLY A 277 16.41 4.51 11.26
C GLY A 277 16.48 3.08 10.76
N PHE A 278 15.46 2.31 11.02
CA PHE A 278 15.34 0.95 10.52
C PHE A 278 13.88 0.62 10.23
N ARG A 279 13.67 -0.41 9.45
CA ARG A 279 12.37 -1.04 9.28
C ARG A 279 12.50 -2.56 9.39
N ALA A 280 11.88 -3.15 10.40
CA ALA A 280 11.74 -4.59 10.49
C ALA A 280 10.97 -5.14 9.29
N PRO A 281 11.29 -6.34 8.80
CA PRO A 281 10.43 -7.03 7.84
C PRO A 281 9.00 -7.05 8.37
N SER A 282 8.03 -6.66 7.55
CA SER A 282 6.62 -6.74 7.97
C SER A 282 6.19 -8.19 8.14
N MET A 283 5.20 -8.45 8.99
CA MET A 283 4.61 -9.78 9.16
C MET A 283 4.12 -10.33 7.81
N GLN A 284 3.59 -9.46 6.94
CA GLN A 284 3.20 -9.83 5.58
C GLN A 284 4.39 -10.24 4.70
N GLN A 285 5.52 -9.55 4.77
CA GLN A 285 6.72 -9.93 4.01
C GLN A 285 7.31 -11.26 4.48
N LEU A 286 7.18 -11.58 5.77
CA LEU A 286 7.66 -12.83 6.34
C LEU A 286 6.74 -14.02 5.99
N TYR A 287 5.42 -13.83 6.04
CA TYR A 287 4.47 -14.94 6.10
C TYR A 287 3.47 -14.99 4.95
N PHE A 288 3.43 -13.98 4.07
CA PHE A 288 2.56 -14.03 2.90
C PHE A 288 3.01 -15.11 1.93
N SER A 289 2.07 -15.95 1.52
CA SER A 289 2.25 -16.96 0.49
C SER A 289 0.99 -17.04 -0.37
N ASN A 290 1.19 -17.09 -1.68
CA ASN A 290 0.12 -17.32 -2.65
C ASN A 290 0.66 -18.22 -3.76
N ILE A 291 0.45 -19.52 -3.60
CA ILE A 291 0.98 -20.56 -4.48
C ILE A 291 -0.18 -21.11 -5.29
N SER A 292 -0.03 -21.13 -6.61
CA SER A 292 -0.93 -21.78 -7.53
C SER A 292 -0.24 -22.97 -8.20
N THR A 293 -1.01 -24.02 -8.43
CA THR A 293 -0.57 -25.17 -9.20
C THR A 293 -0.81 -24.92 -10.68
N GLN A 294 0.19 -25.14 -11.50
CA GLN A 294 0.12 -25.04 -12.95
C GLN A 294 0.61 -26.33 -13.62
N PHE A 295 0.19 -26.58 -14.87
CA PHE A 295 0.67 -27.69 -15.69
C PHE A 295 1.54 -27.15 -16.81
N ILE A 296 2.81 -27.54 -16.81
CA ILE A 296 3.75 -27.20 -17.88
C ILE A 296 4.25 -28.50 -18.51
N GLY A 297 3.90 -28.73 -19.78
CA GLY A 297 4.26 -29.95 -20.50
C GLY A 297 3.65 -31.21 -19.92
N GLY A 298 2.50 -31.12 -19.22
CA GLY A 298 1.82 -32.25 -18.59
C GLY A 298 2.38 -32.65 -17.21
N VAL A 299 3.23 -31.81 -16.63
CA VAL A 299 3.77 -31.97 -15.26
C VAL A 299 3.20 -30.87 -14.39
N GLN A 300 2.67 -31.27 -13.24
CA GLN A 300 2.27 -30.31 -12.21
C GLN A 300 3.48 -29.61 -11.65
N VAL A 301 3.40 -28.30 -11.56
CA VAL A 301 4.44 -27.44 -10.99
C VAL A 301 3.80 -26.34 -10.19
N GLU A 302 4.40 -26.01 -9.08
CA GLU A 302 3.99 -24.87 -8.26
C GLU A 302 4.63 -23.59 -8.78
N THR A 303 3.88 -22.50 -8.75
CA THR A 303 4.37 -21.16 -9.03
C THR A 303 3.63 -20.15 -8.15
N GLY A 304 4.27 -19.05 -7.84
CA GLY A 304 3.66 -18.01 -7.03
C GLY A 304 4.66 -17.30 -6.13
N THR A 305 4.13 -16.64 -5.10
CA THR A 305 4.95 -16.03 -4.05
C THR A 305 5.13 -17.02 -2.91
N PHE A 306 6.38 -17.31 -2.59
CA PHE A 306 6.77 -18.28 -1.56
C PHE A 306 7.36 -17.57 -0.35
N ARG A 307 7.07 -18.08 0.84
CA ARG A 307 7.74 -17.70 2.08
C ARG A 307 9.23 -18.07 2.02
N ASN A 308 10.09 -17.27 2.67
CA ASN A 308 11.52 -17.54 2.70
C ASN A 308 11.90 -18.81 3.50
N ASP A 309 11.02 -19.30 4.36
CA ASP A 309 11.15 -20.57 5.07
C ASP A 309 10.60 -21.79 4.30
N SER A 310 10.11 -21.61 3.07
CA SER A 310 9.60 -22.69 2.24
C SER A 310 10.69 -23.68 1.78
N GLN A 311 10.27 -24.88 1.33
CA GLN A 311 11.21 -25.86 0.79
C GLN A 311 11.95 -25.33 -0.44
N LEU A 312 11.25 -24.60 -1.32
CA LEU A 312 11.84 -24.00 -2.52
C LEU A 312 12.86 -22.91 -2.13
N ALA A 313 12.52 -22.01 -1.24
CA ALA A 313 13.42 -20.95 -0.77
C ALA A 313 14.71 -21.55 -0.18
N ARG A 314 14.59 -22.57 0.66
CA ARG A 314 15.75 -23.29 1.23
C ARG A 314 16.60 -23.99 0.16
N ALA A 315 15.96 -24.60 -0.84
CA ALA A 315 16.67 -25.27 -1.94
C ALA A 315 17.47 -24.28 -2.80
N ILE A 316 16.92 -23.09 -3.03
CA ILE A 316 17.59 -21.99 -3.73
C ILE A 316 18.64 -21.31 -2.83
N GLY A 317 18.54 -21.46 -1.50
CA GLY A 317 19.39 -20.78 -0.53
C GLY A 317 19.01 -19.31 -0.34
N ILE A 318 17.70 -18.99 -0.44
CA ILE A 318 17.18 -17.67 -0.09
C ILE A 318 17.42 -17.45 1.41
N PRO A 319 18.07 -16.36 1.83
CA PRO A 319 18.27 -16.06 3.24
C PRO A 319 16.95 -15.61 3.92
N GLU A 320 16.93 -15.70 5.24
CA GLU A 320 15.89 -15.03 6.04
C GLU A 320 15.98 -13.51 5.82
N LEU A 321 14.84 -12.85 5.92
CA LEU A 321 14.79 -11.40 5.82
C LEU A 321 15.42 -10.77 7.06
N LYS A 322 16.14 -9.67 6.85
CA LYS A 322 16.66 -8.80 7.89
C LYS A 322 16.04 -7.40 7.79
N GLU A 323 16.30 -6.57 8.77
CA GLU A 323 15.88 -5.17 8.76
C GLU A 323 16.43 -4.42 7.54
N GLU A 324 15.69 -3.41 7.13
CA GLU A 324 16.18 -2.32 6.29
C GLU A 324 16.77 -1.24 7.21
N GLU A 325 17.91 -0.71 6.87
CA GLU A 325 18.56 0.38 7.62
C GLU A 325 18.47 1.69 6.84
N SER A 326 18.33 2.82 7.53
CA SER A 326 18.31 4.12 6.87
C SER A 326 19.23 5.14 7.55
N THR A 327 19.79 6.01 6.70
CA THR A 327 20.45 7.25 7.12
C THR A 327 19.71 8.44 6.53
N ASN A 328 19.30 9.38 7.39
CA ASN A 328 18.48 10.52 7.02
C ASN A 328 19.21 11.81 7.37
N LEU A 329 19.31 12.73 6.42
CA LEU A 329 19.86 14.08 6.60
C LEU A 329 18.83 15.11 6.14
N SER A 330 18.66 16.19 6.90
CA SER A 330 17.83 17.31 6.47
C SER A 330 18.44 18.65 6.86
N LEU A 331 18.19 19.67 6.04
CA LEU A 331 18.55 21.06 6.28
C LEU A 331 17.45 21.98 5.79
N GLY A 332 16.91 22.81 6.67
CA GLY A 332 15.80 23.69 6.34
C GLY A 332 15.99 25.12 6.80
N ALA A 333 15.26 26.01 6.16
CA ALA A 333 15.19 27.41 6.50
C ALA A 333 13.73 27.88 6.52
N VAL A 334 13.38 28.70 7.52
CA VAL A 334 12.06 29.33 7.64
C VAL A 334 12.25 30.84 7.72
N VAL A 335 11.53 31.55 6.87
CA VAL A 335 11.56 33.02 6.80
C VAL A 335 10.14 33.56 6.98
N ASP A 336 9.93 34.39 8.00
CA ASP A 336 8.73 35.18 8.18
C ASP A 336 8.96 36.56 7.51
N ILE A 337 8.51 36.70 6.25
CA ILE A 337 8.69 37.95 5.48
C ILE A 337 7.86 39.07 6.10
N SER A 338 6.70 38.72 6.64
CA SER A 338 5.81 39.56 7.42
C SER A 338 4.90 38.70 8.29
N ASP A 339 4.11 39.32 9.18
CA ASP A 339 3.09 38.62 10.00
C ASP A 339 2.07 37.82 9.19
N ARG A 340 2.01 38.08 7.89
CA ARG A 340 1.05 37.43 6.96
C ARG A 340 1.70 36.48 5.97
N TRP A 341 3.03 36.48 5.88
CA TRP A 341 3.72 35.71 4.84
C TRP A 341 4.94 35.01 5.40
N ASN A 342 4.89 33.67 5.37
CA ASN A 342 6.01 32.82 5.69
C ASN A 342 6.42 31.91 4.50
N ILE A 343 7.68 31.52 4.50
CA ILE A 343 8.25 30.57 3.55
C ILE A 343 9.11 29.59 4.33
N ALA A 344 8.92 28.30 4.10
CA ALA A 344 9.80 27.24 4.55
C ALA A 344 10.38 26.51 3.33
N VAL A 345 11.68 26.20 3.40
CA VAL A 345 12.39 25.39 2.40
C VAL A 345 13.20 24.35 3.15
N ASP A 346 13.02 23.08 2.81
CA ASP A 346 13.74 21.95 3.40
C ASP A 346 14.37 21.10 2.31
N PHE A 347 15.65 20.81 2.45
CA PHE A 347 16.41 19.84 1.67
C PHE A 347 16.52 18.58 2.50
N TYR A 348 16.39 17.40 1.86
CA TYR A 348 16.56 16.12 2.52
C TYR A 348 17.29 15.13 1.63
N LYS A 349 17.97 14.20 2.29
CA LYS A 349 18.60 13.03 1.70
C LYS A 349 18.33 11.82 2.59
N ILE A 350 17.84 10.73 1.99
CA ILE A 350 17.49 9.47 2.65
C ILE A 350 18.20 8.35 1.90
N GLU A 351 19.06 7.63 2.58
CA GLU A 351 19.68 6.39 2.09
C GLU A 351 19.01 5.21 2.81
N ILE A 352 18.60 4.19 2.06
CA ILE A 352 18.04 2.95 2.62
C ILE A 352 18.87 1.79 2.09
N ASP A 353 19.55 1.12 3.00
CA ASP A 353 20.31 -0.08 2.73
C ASP A 353 19.47 -1.35 2.97
N ASP A 354 19.78 -2.42 2.23
CA ASP A 354 19.13 -3.73 2.37
C ASP A 354 17.60 -3.69 2.23
N ARG A 355 17.07 -2.83 1.38
CA ARG A 355 15.62 -2.64 1.18
C ARG A 355 14.98 -3.93 0.67
N ILE A 356 13.84 -4.28 1.29
CA ILE A 356 13.09 -5.50 0.96
C ILE A 356 12.20 -5.24 -0.24
N VAL A 357 12.39 -6.06 -1.27
CA VAL A 357 11.60 -6.03 -2.51
C VAL A 357 11.15 -7.45 -2.87
N ILE A 358 10.10 -7.54 -3.70
CA ILE A 358 9.69 -8.81 -4.29
C ILE A 358 10.52 -9.06 -5.56
N SER A 359 11.08 -10.27 -5.70
CA SER A 359 11.83 -10.63 -6.90
C SER A 359 10.95 -10.74 -8.14
N ASN A 360 11.56 -10.74 -9.32
CA ASN A 360 10.91 -11.28 -10.51
C ASN A 360 10.55 -12.76 -10.30
N ASN A 361 9.69 -13.31 -11.17
CA ASN A 361 9.45 -14.75 -11.17
C ASN A 361 10.72 -15.49 -11.63
N LEU A 362 11.36 -16.20 -10.70
CA LEU A 362 12.60 -16.96 -10.91
C LEU A 362 12.24 -18.34 -11.41
N GLY A 363 12.24 -18.53 -12.73
CA GLY A 363 11.90 -19.79 -13.41
C GLY A 363 13.12 -20.52 -14.00
N PHE A 364 12.86 -21.58 -14.75
CA PHE A 364 13.87 -22.40 -15.44
C PHE A 364 14.71 -21.60 -16.45
N GLY A 365 15.97 -22.02 -16.60
CA GLY A 365 16.89 -21.49 -17.60
C GLY A 365 17.70 -20.26 -17.15
N LEU A 366 17.54 -19.83 -15.92
CA LEU A 366 18.31 -18.70 -15.36
C LEU A 366 19.67 -19.16 -14.82
N SER A 367 19.74 -20.33 -14.18
CA SER A 367 21.00 -20.99 -13.79
C SER A 367 20.77 -22.49 -13.51
N ASP A 368 21.81 -23.31 -13.72
CA ASP A 368 21.75 -24.77 -13.43
C ASP A 368 21.41 -25.06 -11.96
N ALA A 369 21.87 -24.21 -11.04
CA ALA A 369 21.62 -24.36 -9.61
C ALA A 369 20.15 -24.06 -9.26
N LEU A 370 19.56 -23.02 -9.87
CA LEU A 370 18.14 -22.70 -9.72
C LEU A 370 17.26 -23.80 -10.34
N ASP A 371 17.61 -24.27 -11.53
CA ASP A 371 16.88 -25.36 -12.20
C ASP A 371 16.84 -26.63 -11.33
N ALA A 372 17.97 -27.01 -10.74
CA ALA A 372 18.04 -28.14 -9.83
C ALA A 372 17.19 -27.94 -8.56
N ALA A 373 17.15 -26.73 -8.03
CA ALA A 373 16.35 -26.40 -6.86
C ALA A 373 14.85 -26.45 -7.17
N LEU A 374 14.43 -25.88 -8.30
CA LEU A 374 13.03 -25.92 -8.79
C LEU A 374 12.57 -27.38 -8.98
N ILE A 375 13.36 -28.22 -9.66
CA ILE A 375 13.05 -29.64 -9.84
C ILE A 375 12.91 -30.35 -8.49
N SER A 376 13.84 -30.12 -7.57
CA SER A 376 13.84 -30.73 -6.24
C SER A 376 12.63 -30.34 -5.39
N ALA A 377 12.11 -29.14 -5.57
CA ALA A 377 10.95 -28.63 -4.86
C ALA A 377 9.60 -28.86 -5.59
N GLY A 378 9.63 -29.42 -6.81
CA GLY A 378 8.43 -29.60 -7.62
C GLY A 378 7.82 -28.28 -8.09
N ALA A 379 8.63 -27.24 -8.29
CA ALA A 379 8.20 -25.90 -8.69
C ALA A 379 8.63 -25.57 -10.13
N SER A 380 7.91 -24.68 -10.80
CA SER A 380 8.28 -24.14 -12.12
C SER A 380 8.90 -22.77 -12.06
N GLY A 381 8.72 -22.08 -10.95
CA GLY A 381 9.22 -20.75 -10.69
C GLY A 381 8.64 -20.19 -9.41
N GLY A 382 9.23 -19.13 -8.89
CA GLY A 382 8.76 -18.48 -7.66
C GLY A 382 9.26 -17.05 -7.52
N GLN A 383 8.48 -16.28 -6.78
CA GLN A 383 8.84 -14.94 -6.32
C GLN A 383 9.08 -15.00 -4.81
N PHE A 384 10.03 -14.21 -4.35
CA PHE A 384 10.45 -14.15 -2.95
C PHE A 384 10.63 -12.69 -2.53
N PHE A 385 10.33 -12.39 -1.29
CA PHE A 385 10.81 -11.16 -0.67
C PHE A 385 12.31 -11.30 -0.37
N LEU A 386 13.09 -10.30 -0.77
CA LEU A 386 14.54 -10.30 -0.64
C LEU A 386 15.02 -8.94 -0.17
N ASN A 387 16.00 -8.90 0.75
CA ASN A 387 16.82 -7.70 0.93
C ASN A 387 17.78 -7.64 -0.27
N ALA A 388 17.41 -6.93 -1.32
CA ALA A 388 18.05 -7.05 -2.63
C ALA A 388 18.43 -5.73 -3.28
N ILE A 389 18.08 -4.60 -2.71
CA ILE A 389 18.44 -3.29 -3.26
C ILE A 389 18.84 -2.30 -2.16
N ASP A 390 19.67 -1.33 -2.56
CA ASP A 390 19.84 -0.10 -1.81
C ASP A 390 19.28 1.05 -2.63
N THR A 391 18.75 2.07 -1.94
CA THR A 391 18.14 3.24 -2.58
C THR A 391 18.62 4.53 -1.96
N GLU A 392 18.73 5.57 -2.77
CA GLU A 392 18.97 6.94 -2.36
C GLU A 392 17.82 7.83 -2.83
N THR A 393 17.27 8.63 -1.92
CA THR A 393 16.24 9.63 -2.23
C THR A 393 16.74 10.99 -1.78
N ASP A 394 16.75 11.95 -2.68
CA ASP A 394 16.99 13.34 -2.35
C ASP A 394 15.85 14.24 -2.83
N GLY A 395 15.65 15.35 -2.14
CA GLY A 395 14.58 16.25 -2.53
C GLY A 395 14.58 17.60 -1.82
N VAL A 396 13.63 18.40 -2.27
CA VAL A 396 13.37 19.75 -1.77
C VAL A 396 11.89 19.97 -1.58
N ASP A 397 11.49 20.38 -0.36
CA ASP A 397 10.15 20.84 -0.05
C ASP A 397 10.13 22.36 0.08
N ILE A 398 9.17 23.01 -0.55
CA ILE A 398 8.92 24.44 -0.46
C ILE A 398 7.48 24.65 -0.04
N VAL A 399 7.25 25.36 1.06
CA VAL A 399 5.91 25.76 1.50
C VAL A 399 5.90 27.26 1.75
N SER A 400 4.93 27.94 1.16
CA SER A 400 4.73 29.37 1.40
C SER A 400 3.26 29.65 1.66
N THR A 401 2.96 30.31 2.78
CA THR A 401 1.60 30.69 3.16
C THR A 401 1.50 32.22 3.26
N PHE A 402 0.51 32.77 2.56
CA PHE A 402 0.17 34.17 2.59
C PHE A 402 -1.28 34.35 3.03
N GLY A 403 -1.49 34.93 4.21
CA GLY A 403 -2.79 35.09 4.85
C GLY A 403 -3.36 36.50 4.78
N ASP A 404 -4.54 36.69 5.37
CA ASP A 404 -5.25 37.98 5.55
C ASP A 404 -5.45 38.76 4.24
N ILE A 405 -5.75 38.07 3.15
CA ILE A 405 -6.06 38.69 1.85
C ILE A 405 -7.56 38.97 1.81
N ASN A 406 -7.95 40.23 1.72
CA ASN A 406 -9.37 40.56 1.57
C ASN A 406 -9.86 40.31 0.13
N VAL A 407 -10.72 39.30 -0.05
CA VAL A 407 -11.33 38.95 -1.33
C VAL A 407 -12.84 38.89 -1.15
N LEU A 408 -13.59 39.64 -1.96
CA LEU A 408 -15.06 39.69 -1.93
C LEU A 408 -15.65 40.00 -0.54
N GLY A 409 -14.90 40.74 0.31
CA GLY A 409 -15.31 41.06 1.66
C GLY A 409 -15.16 39.95 2.69
N GLY A 410 -14.46 38.88 2.35
CA GLY A 410 -14.04 37.80 3.22
C GLY A 410 -12.52 37.71 3.30
N ASP A 411 -12.02 36.88 4.20
CA ASP A 411 -10.60 36.65 4.42
C ASP A 411 -10.16 35.40 3.65
N MET A 412 -9.03 35.52 2.95
CA MET A 412 -8.45 34.45 2.16
C MET A 412 -7.00 34.19 2.60
N THR A 413 -6.66 32.90 2.73
CA THR A 413 -5.29 32.42 2.89
C THR A 413 -4.91 31.61 1.65
N VAL A 414 -3.76 31.92 1.07
CA VAL A 414 -3.20 31.19 -0.08
C VAL A 414 -1.96 30.43 0.39
N THR A 415 -1.91 29.14 0.05
CA THR A 415 -0.74 28.30 0.28
C THR A 415 -0.21 27.76 -1.03
N PHE A 416 1.07 27.99 -1.26
CA PHE A 416 1.86 27.34 -2.31
C PHE A 416 2.70 26.25 -1.66
N ALA A 417 2.66 25.04 -2.22
CA ALA A 417 3.53 23.93 -1.82
C ALA A 417 4.14 23.29 -3.08
N ALA A 418 5.43 22.99 -3.03
CA ALA A 418 6.13 22.28 -4.10
C ALA A 418 7.06 21.25 -3.47
N ASN A 419 7.01 20.04 -3.98
CA ASN A 419 7.94 18.97 -3.68
C ASN A 419 8.67 18.60 -4.99
N PHE A 420 9.98 18.48 -4.91
CA PHE A 420 10.85 17.92 -5.95
C PHE A 420 11.62 16.79 -5.30
N THR A 421 11.47 15.57 -5.80
CA THR A 421 12.09 14.38 -5.22
C THR A 421 12.58 13.45 -6.31
N ASN A 422 13.75 12.87 -6.11
CA ASN A 422 14.31 11.83 -6.96
C ASN A 422 14.67 10.62 -6.09
N THR A 423 14.40 9.43 -6.58
CA THR A 423 14.79 8.17 -5.93
C THR A 423 15.51 7.29 -6.92
N ASP A 424 16.74 6.94 -6.60
CA ASP A 424 17.59 6.06 -7.41
C ASP A 424 17.86 4.73 -6.67
N ILE A 425 17.87 3.63 -7.41
CA ILE A 425 18.38 2.35 -6.94
C ILE A 425 19.88 2.35 -7.15
N THR A 426 20.64 2.46 -6.05
CA THR A 426 22.10 2.58 -6.10
C THR A 426 22.80 1.23 -6.24
N ARG A 427 22.15 0.14 -5.82
CA ARG A 427 22.68 -1.22 -5.90
C ARG A 427 21.55 -2.24 -5.99
N ILE A 428 21.75 -3.28 -6.82
CA ILE A 428 20.94 -4.50 -6.85
C ILE A 428 21.87 -5.68 -6.55
N PHE A 429 21.48 -6.56 -5.62
CA PHE A 429 22.31 -7.68 -5.20
C PHE A 429 21.48 -8.90 -4.78
N SER A 430 22.14 -10.04 -4.60
CA SER A 430 21.53 -11.24 -4.01
C SER A 430 22.56 -11.96 -3.14
N ASN A 431 22.11 -12.37 -1.96
CA ASN A 431 22.91 -13.15 -1.02
C ASN A 431 22.72 -14.66 -1.18
N SER A 432 21.92 -15.12 -2.17
CA SER A 432 21.71 -16.54 -2.46
C SER A 432 22.79 -17.10 -3.38
N PRO A 433 23.46 -18.23 -3.04
CA PRO A 433 24.44 -18.88 -3.90
C PRO A 433 23.88 -19.34 -5.24
N ALA A 434 22.64 -19.78 -5.31
CA ALA A 434 22.00 -20.22 -6.54
C ALA A 434 21.61 -19.05 -7.47
N LEU A 435 21.40 -17.86 -6.89
CA LEU A 435 21.10 -16.65 -7.64
C LEU A 435 22.35 -15.86 -8.03
N ALA A 436 23.50 -16.10 -7.40
CA ALA A 436 24.75 -15.39 -7.68
C ALA A 436 25.21 -15.41 -9.15
N PRO A 437 24.98 -16.48 -9.95
CA PRO A 437 25.28 -16.47 -11.37
C PRO A 437 24.29 -15.68 -12.24
N ILE A 438 23.12 -15.34 -11.69
CA ILE A 438 22.03 -14.68 -12.44
C ILE A 438 22.30 -13.17 -12.45
N PRO A 439 22.22 -12.51 -13.63
CA PRO A 439 22.34 -11.06 -13.70
C PRO A 439 21.32 -10.37 -12.77
N PRO A 440 21.74 -9.33 -12.01
CA PRO A 440 20.87 -8.64 -11.05
C PRO A 440 19.54 -8.17 -11.63
N GLU A 441 19.53 -7.69 -12.87
CA GLU A 441 18.35 -7.24 -13.60
C GLU A 441 17.35 -8.36 -13.92
N GLN A 442 17.73 -9.62 -13.83
CA GLN A 442 16.82 -10.77 -13.94
C GLN A 442 16.23 -11.18 -12.60
N ILE A 443 16.88 -10.84 -11.49
CA ILE A 443 16.38 -11.06 -10.13
C ILE A 443 15.39 -9.96 -9.76
N PHE A 444 15.78 -8.71 -10.01
CA PHE A 444 14.98 -7.53 -9.78
C PHE A 444 15.15 -6.56 -10.96
N GLY A 445 14.24 -6.60 -11.91
CA GLY A 445 14.35 -5.85 -13.17
C GLY A 445 13.01 -5.72 -13.88
N GLY A 446 13.05 -5.22 -15.12
CA GLY A 446 11.85 -4.89 -15.87
C GLY A 446 11.05 -3.78 -15.19
N PHE A 447 9.76 -4.00 -14.93
CA PHE A 447 8.93 -2.96 -14.33
C PHE A 447 9.20 -2.73 -12.83
N GLN A 448 9.82 -3.67 -12.10
CA GLN A 448 10.02 -3.56 -10.65
C GLN A 448 10.87 -2.35 -10.22
N PRO A 449 12.03 -2.05 -10.84
CA PRO A 449 12.76 -0.82 -10.56
C PRO A 449 11.94 0.43 -10.86
N SER A 450 11.18 0.46 -11.96
CA SER A 450 10.39 1.63 -12.34
C SER A 450 9.30 1.99 -11.31
N VAL A 451 8.78 1.00 -10.56
CA VAL A 451 7.86 1.24 -9.43
C VAL A 451 8.48 2.15 -8.36
N ILE A 452 9.79 2.03 -8.17
CA ILE A 452 10.54 2.79 -7.16
C ILE A 452 11.02 4.12 -7.73
N GLU A 453 11.55 4.11 -8.96
CA GLU A 453 12.30 5.24 -9.53
C GLU A 453 11.40 6.20 -10.32
N THR A 454 10.42 5.70 -11.09
CA THR A 454 9.78 6.51 -12.14
C THR A 454 8.26 6.50 -12.18
N TRP A 455 7.57 5.63 -11.42
CA TRP A 455 6.09 5.58 -11.42
C TRP A 455 5.45 6.78 -10.73
N GLN A 456 6.17 7.43 -9.83
CA GLN A 456 5.71 8.65 -9.19
C GLN A 456 6.40 9.85 -9.87
N PRO A 457 5.67 10.95 -10.13
CA PRO A 457 6.29 12.16 -10.63
C PRO A 457 7.38 12.68 -9.70
N GLU A 458 8.50 13.10 -10.27
CA GLU A 458 9.58 13.74 -9.51
C GLU A 458 9.19 15.11 -8.96
N ASP A 459 8.16 15.75 -9.52
CA ASP A 459 7.64 17.01 -9.04
C ASP A 459 6.13 16.99 -8.80
N ARG A 460 5.72 17.60 -7.69
CA ARG A 460 4.33 17.88 -7.35
C ARG A 460 4.20 19.30 -6.84
N ILE A 461 3.34 20.11 -7.47
CA ILE A 461 3.12 21.49 -7.09
C ILE A 461 1.64 21.71 -6.77
N SER A 462 1.36 22.37 -5.66
CA SER A 462 0.01 22.73 -5.23
C SER A 462 -0.09 24.21 -4.97
N LEU A 463 -1.16 24.82 -5.45
CA LEU A 463 -1.57 26.18 -5.07
C LEU A 463 -3.01 26.10 -4.58
N SER A 464 -3.23 26.39 -3.30
CA SER A 464 -4.56 26.36 -2.71
C SER A 464 -4.95 27.69 -2.09
N GLY A 465 -6.25 27.96 -2.11
CA GLY A 465 -6.86 29.12 -1.48
C GLY A 465 -8.00 28.71 -0.57
N ASN A 466 -7.94 29.14 0.71
CA ASN A 466 -9.02 28.99 1.67
C ASN A 466 -9.63 30.35 1.91
N TRP A 467 -10.91 30.53 1.59
CA TRP A 467 -11.65 31.74 1.76
C TRP A 467 -12.80 31.56 2.75
N SER A 468 -13.00 32.53 3.62
CA SER A 468 -14.13 32.55 4.55
C SER A 468 -14.79 33.92 4.64
N ARG A 469 -16.11 33.95 4.73
CA ARG A 469 -16.91 35.12 4.98
C ARG A 469 -18.21 34.75 5.65
N ASP A 470 -18.48 35.34 6.82
CA ASP A 470 -19.65 35.03 7.62
C ASP A 470 -19.76 33.50 7.81
N ASN A 471 -20.85 32.90 7.36
CA ASN A 471 -21.10 31.45 7.43
C ASN A 471 -20.63 30.67 6.20
N TRP A 472 -20.00 31.33 5.23
CA TRP A 472 -19.50 30.70 4.00
C TRP A 472 -18.03 30.39 4.10
N THR A 473 -17.65 29.20 3.64
CA THR A 473 -16.24 28.86 3.37
C THR A 473 -16.11 28.31 1.95
N ALA A 474 -14.99 28.61 1.31
CA ALA A 474 -14.64 28.04 0.02
C ALA A 474 -13.17 27.64 0.00
N HIS A 475 -12.90 26.52 -0.64
CA HIS A 475 -11.56 26.01 -0.89
C HIS A 475 -11.40 25.75 -2.37
N VAL A 476 -10.29 26.20 -2.95
CA VAL A 476 -9.87 25.87 -4.31
C VAL A 476 -8.43 25.39 -4.26
N ALA A 477 -8.13 24.31 -4.99
CA ALA A 477 -6.78 23.80 -5.15
C ALA A 477 -6.47 23.55 -6.62
N LEU A 478 -5.29 23.99 -7.05
CA LEU A 478 -4.66 23.61 -8.31
C LEU A 478 -3.50 22.67 -7.97
N GLN A 479 -3.53 21.45 -8.48
CA GLN A 479 -2.53 20.43 -8.21
C GLN A 479 -1.87 20.02 -9.52
N ARG A 480 -0.59 20.34 -9.69
CA ARG A 480 0.21 19.84 -10.81
C ARG A 480 0.91 18.56 -10.37
N TYR A 481 0.77 17.54 -11.16
CA TYR A 481 1.56 16.31 -11.14
C TYR A 481 2.54 16.39 -12.31
N GLY A 482 3.82 16.13 -12.04
CA GLY A 482 4.87 16.07 -13.03
C GLY A 482 4.70 14.89 -14.01
N GLU A 483 5.57 14.76 -14.96
CA GLU A 483 5.63 13.59 -15.83
C GLU A 483 6.10 12.35 -15.04
N TYR A 484 5.66 11.18 -15.47
CA TYR A 484 6.03 9.89 -14.87
C TYR A 484 6.18 8.83 -15.95
N THR A 485 6.99 7.80 -15.69
CA THR A 485 7.24 6.71 -16.63
C THR A 485 6.88 5.37 -16.01
N THR A 486 6.12 4.55 -16.73
CA THR A 486 5.89 3.16 -16.35
C THR A 486 6.54 2.22 -17.34
N GLU A 487 7.02 1.09 -16.87
CA GLU A 487 7.50 -0.01 -17.70
C GLU A 487 6.50 -1.18 -17.66
N ASP A 488 5.44 -1.10 -18.45
CA ASP A 488 4.51 -2.21 -18.64
C ASP A 488 4.62 -2.71 -20.08
N GLU A 489 5.49 -3.70 -20.32
CA GLU A 489 5.88 -4.23 -21.64
C GLU A 489 6.64 -3.22 -22.53
N GLY A 490 7.40 -2.34 -21.88
CA GLY A 490 8.22 -1.29 -22.45
C GLY A 490 7.92 0.07 -21.84
N PRO A 491 8.90 0.96 -21.82
CA PRO A 491 8.75 2.26 -21.16
C PRO A 491 7.79 3.17 -21.92
N GLN A 492 6.90 3.84 -21.18
CA GLN A 492 6.09 4.94 -21.67
C GLN A 492 6.08 6.06 -20.64
N THR A 493 6.43 7.28 -21.07
CA THR A 493 6.32 8.50 -20.28
C THR A 493 4.98 9.17 -20.53
N TYR A 494 4.31 9.53 -19.46
CA TYR A 494 3.03 10.23 -19.42
C TYR A 494 3.27 11.69 -19.03
N GLY A 495 2.61 12.61 -19.70
CA GLY A 495 2.82 14.05 -19.52
C GLY A 495 2.33 14.57 -18.17
N ALA A 496 2.83 15.74 -17.82
CA ALA A 496 2.39 16.45 -16.62
C ALA A 496 0.99 17.03 -16.76
N GLU A 497 0.18 16.92 -15.72
CA GLU A 497 -1.20 17.38 -15.71
C GLU A 497 -1.51 18.29 -14.52
N ILE A 498 -2.52 19.16 -14.69
CA ILE A 498 -3.01 20.07 -13.63
C ILE A 498 -4.47 19.76 -13.34
N LEU A 499 -4.75 19.34 -12.11
CA LEU A 499 -6.09 19.10 -11.62
C LEU A 499 -6.58 20.29 -10.81
N THR A 500 -7.89 20.52 -10.82
CA THR A 500 -8.53 21.59 -10.05
C THR A 500 -9.62 21.02 -9.17
N ASP A 501 -9.53 21.30 -7.87
CA ASP A 501 -10.52 20.90 -6.88
C ASP A 501 -11.23 22.13 -6.33
N LEU A 502 -12.53 21.98 -6.05
CA LEU A 502 -13.34 23.04 -5.48
C LEU A 502 -14.26 22.48 -4.39
N ARG A 503 -14.33 23.19 -3.26
CA ARG A 503 -15.33 22.93 -2.22
C ARG A 503 -15.95 24.24 -1.75
N VAL A 504 -17.26 24.23 -1.55
CA VAL A 504 -18.00 25.34 -0.94
C VAL A 504 -18.86 24.77 0.16
N SER A 505 -18.87 25.42 1.33
CA SER A 505 -19.70 25.04 2.45
C SER A 505 -20.39 26.26 3.09
N TYR A 506 -21.53 25.98 3.72
CA TYR A 506 -22.31 26.94 4.47
C TYR A 506 -22.69 26.36 5.83
N GLU A 507 -22.41 27.10 6.89
CA GLU A 507 -22.74 26.74 8.27
C GLU A 507 -23.99 27.50 8.72
N PHE A 508 -25.01 26.79 9.18
CA PHE A 508 -26.22 27.36 9.74
C PHE A 508 -26.09 27.60 11.24
N ASP A 509 -26.82 28.56 11.79
CA ASP A 509 -26.77 28.92 13.21
C ASP A 509 -27.17 27.78 14.17
N ASN A 510 -27.79 26.72 13.68
CA ASN A 510 -28.22 25.56 14.44
C ASN A 510 -27.17 24.41 14.51
N GLY A 511 -25.93 24.65 14.07
CA GLY A 511 -24.87 23.67 14.06
C GLY A 511 -24.89 22.72 12.85
N LEU A 512 -25.81 22.89 11.90
CA LEU A 512 -25.79 22.17 10.63
C LEU A 512 -24.82 22.89 9.65
N SER A 513 -23.90 22.15 9.07
CA SER A 513 -23.07 22.58 7.94
C SER A 513 -23.36 21.71 6.72
N VAL A 514 -23.52 22.33 5.55
CA VAL A 514 -23.69 21.62 4.28
C VAL A 514 -22.58 22.00 3.32
N PHE A 515 -22.15 21.05 2.48
CA PHE A 515 -21.13 21.32 1.49
C PHE A 515 -21.42 20.66 0.14
N ALA A 516 -20.87 21.26 -0.90
CA ALA A 516 -20.69 20.66 -2.22
C ALA A 516 -19.21 20.71 -2.58
N SER A 517 -18.66 19.63 -3.14
CA SER A 517 -17.29 19.59 -3.62
C SER A 517 -17.20 18.89 -4.96
N GLY A 518 -16.22 19.32 -5.76
CA GLY A 518 -15.81 18.66 -6.99
C GLY A 518 -14.29 18.45 -6.94
N ILE A 519 -13.86 17.26 -7.22
CA ILE A 519 -12.46 16.88 -7.39
C ILE A 519 -12.23 16.74 -8.89
N ASN A 520 -11.12 17.28 -9.39
CA ASN A 520 -10.79 17.27 -10.81
C ASN A 520 -11.94 17.81 -11.68
N ILE A 521 -12.43 19.01 -11.34
CA ILE A 521 -13.67 19.59 -11.94
C ILE A 521 -13.59 19.80 -13.46
N PHE A 522 -12.39 19.76 -14.05
CA PHE A 522 -12.17 19.90 -15.49
C PHE A 522 -12.02 18.56 -16.22
N ASP A 523 -12.24 17.43 -15.53
CA ASP A 523 -12.26 16.08 -16.10
C ASP A 523 -10.92 15.70 -16.76
N VAL A 524 -9.80 16.12 -16.17
CA VAL A 524 -8.45 15.79 -16.64
C VAL A 524 -8.18 14.29 -16.42
N VAL A 525 -7.60 13.64 -17.41
CA VAL A 525 -7.22 12.22 -17.38
C VAL A 525 -5.76 12.07 -17.84
N PRO A 526 -5.05 10.99 -17.46
CA PRO A 526 -3.71 10.72 -17.96
C PRO A 526 -3.67 10.54 -19.48
N ASP A 527 -2.48 10.66 -20.07
CA ASP A 527 -2.25 10.26 -21.45
C ASP A 527 -2.66 8.81 -21.71
N GLU A 528 -3.10 8.53 -22.93
CA GLU A 528 -3.49 7.18 -23.33
C GLU A 528 -2.26 6.29 -23.53
N VAL A 529 -2.42 4.98 -23.29
CA VAL A 529 -1.39 3.99 -23.58
C VAL A 529 -1.17 3.88 -25.07
N THR A 530 0.08 4.02 -25.50
CA THR A 530 0.48 3.97 -26.91
C THR A 530 1.20 2.68 -27.31
N ASN A 531 1.67 1.90 -26.31
CA ASN A 531 2.36 0.63 -26.54
C ASN A 531 1.36 -0.46 -26.93
N SER A 532 1.40 -0.91 -28.18
CA SER A 532 0.46 -1.87 -28.75
C SER A 532 0.66 -3.31 -28.30
N SER A 533 1.82 -3.65 -27.75
CA SER A 533 2.11 -4.99 -27.19
C SER A 533 1.71 -5.12 -25.73
N SER A 534 1.44 -4.01 -25.07
CA SER A 534 1.03 -3.98 -23.66
C SER A 534 -0.42 -4.42 -23.48
N ARG A 535 -0.74 -4.99 -22.32
CA ARG A 535 -2.12 -5.17 -21.89
C ARG A 535 -2.89 -3.85 -21.77
N GLY A 536 -2.19 -2.74 -21.88
CA GLY A 536 -2.69 -1.40 -22.01
C GLY A 536 -2.65 -0.84 -23.44
N GLY A 537 -2.34 -1.64 -24.45
CA GLY A 537 -2.22 -1.18 -25.84
C GLY A 537 -3.50 -0.61 -26.44
N SER A 538 -3.37 0.22 -27.49
CA SER A 538 -4.50 0.81 -28.19
C SER A 538 -5.31 -0.23 -28.99
N PHE A 539 -6.59 0.05 -29.24
CA PHE A 539 -7.48 -0.80 -30.05
C PHE A 539 -6.98 -1.06 -31.48
N GLU A 540 -6.10 -0.22 -32.00
CA GLU A 540 -5.55 -0.32 -33.35
C GLU A 540 -4.63 -1.53 -33.54
N SER A 541 -4.07 -2.11 -32.47
CA SER A 541 -3.09 -3.20 -32.56
C SER A 541 -3.70 -4.59 -32.53
N ALA A 542 -4.93 -4.76 -32.14
CA ALA A 542 -5.60 -6.05 -32.11
C ALA A 542 -6.02 -6.49 -33.53
N ALA A 543 -5.04 -6.69 -34.42
CA ALA A 543 -5.14 -7.43 -35.68
C ALA A 543 -6.42 -7.19 -36.51
N GLY A 544 -6.85 -5.93 -36.67
CA GLY A 544 -8.01 -5.58 -37.49
C GLY A 544 -9.35 -6.07 -36.93
N LEU A 545 -9.36 -6.50 -35.69
CA LEU A 545 -10.57 -6.69 -34.93
C LEU A 545 -10.82 -5.37 -34.19
N GLU A 546 -11.80 -4.63 -34.61
CA GLU A 546 -12.48 -3.60 -33.78
C GLU A 546 -13.15 -4.29 -32.59
N ASP A 547 -12.39 -5.12 -31.88
CA ASP A 547 -12.94 -5.99 -30.87
C ASP A 547 -12.96 -5.23 -29.55
N MET A 548 -14.06 -4.55 -29.30
CA MET A 548 -14.42 -3.93 -28.02
C MET A 548 -14.32 -4.94 -26.83
N PHE A 549 -14.01 -6.19 -27.09
CA PHE A 549 -14.00 -7.30 -26.15
C PHE A 549 -12.61 -7.87 -25.90
N SER A 550 -11.53 -7.28 -26.47
CA SER A 550 -10.19 -7.75 -26.13
C SER A 550 -9.88 -7.43 -24.67
N PRO A 551 -9.75 -8.44 -23.78
CA PRO A 551 -9.48 -8.21 -22.36
C PRO A 551 -8.06 -7.67 -22.11
N THR A 552 -7.29 -7.44 -23.16
CA THR A 552 -5.89 -7.04 -23.12
C THR A 552 -5.64 -5.58 -23.45
N VAL A 553 -6.69 -4.82 -23.78
CA VAL A 553 -6.55 -3.42 -24.22
C VAL A 553 -7.17 -2.47 -23.21
N PHE A 554 -6.34 -1.60 -22.63
CA PHE A 554 -6.77 -0.52 -21.75
C PHE A 554 -6.42 0.82 -22.38
N ARG A 555 -7.31 1.78 -22.25
CA ARG A 555 -7.08 3.14 -22.74
C ARG A 555 -6.00 3.87 -21.92
N TYR A 556 -5.97 3.65 -20.63
CA TYR A 556 -5.04 4.25 -19.68
C TYR A 556 -4.18 3.16 -19.01
N SER A 557 -3.00 3.56 -18.48
CA SER A 557 -2.16 2.64 -17.73
C SER A 557 -2.92 2.01 -16.57
N ARG A 558 -2.86 0.69 -16.47
CA ARG A 558 -3.39 -0.07 -15.34
C ARG A 558 -2.39 -0.20 -14.19
N ARG A 559 -1.15 0.25 -14.39
CA ARG A 559 -0.04 0.08 -13.45
C ARG A 559 0.13 1.29 -12.55
N SER A 560 0.09 2.47 -13.13
CA SER A 560 0.24 3.71 -12.38
C SER A 560 -0.60 4.83 -13.00
N ALA A 561 -1.25 5.60 -12.13
CA ALA A 561 -1.92 6.84 -12.47
C ALA A 561 -1.91 7.73 -11.21
N PRO A 562 -0.99 8.69 -11.08
CA PRO A 562 -0.80 9.48 -9.86
C PRO A 562 -2.05 10.24 -9.38
N PHE A 563 -3.02 10.46 -10.26
CA PHE A 563 -4.27 11.18 -9.97
C PHE A 563 -5.54 10.45 -10.44
N GLY A 564 -5.41 9.18 -10.89
CA GLY A 564 -6.52 8.38 -11.42
C GLY A 564 -6.95 8.75 -12.83
N PHE A 565 -7.74 7.88 -13.47
CA PHE A 565 -8.20 8.03 -14.86
C PHE A 565 -9.73 8.04 -15.00
N ASN A 566 -10.46 8.17 -13.90
CA ASN A 566 -11.93 8.20 -13.93
C ASN A 566 -12.53 9.61 -14.09
N GLY A 567 -11.66 10.64 -14.13
CA GLY A 567 -12.04 12.02 -14.39
C GLY A 567 -12.67 12.74 -13.18
N ALA A 568 -13.65 13.58 -13.42
CA ALA A 568 -14.26 14.43 -12.40
C ALA A 568 -15.15 13.64 -11.43
N TYR A 569 -15.04 13.98 -10.13
CA TYR A 569 -15.87 13.44 -9.06
C TYR A 569 -16.59 14.55 -8.29
N TRP A 570 -17.88 14.38 -8.03
CA TRP A 570 -18.68 15.35 -7.31
C TRP A 570 -19.32 14.73 -6.07
N SER A 571 -19.34 15.48 -4.99
CA SER A 571 -19.98 15.05 -3.75
C SER A 571 -20.75 16.17 -3.07
N VAL A 572 -21.77 15.80 -2.31
CA VAL A 572 -22.50 16.67 -1.40
C VAL A 572 -22.59 16.00 -0.04
N GLY A 573 -22.54 16.80 1.01
CA GLY A 573 -22.63 16.25 2.36
C GLY A 573 -23.10 17.28 3.37
N ALA A 574 -23.41 16.76 4.57
CA ALA A 574 -23.82 17.57 5.69
C ALA A 574 -23.16 17.06 6.98
N THR A 575 -22.78 18.02 7.86
CA THR A 575 -22.28 17.74 9.21
C THR A 575 -23.15 18.46 10.21
N PHE A 576 -23.43 17.81 11.32
CA PHE A 576 -24.17 18.41 12.43
C PHE A 576 -23.34 18.36 13.69
N SER A 577 -23.15 19.53 14.32
CA SER A 577 -22.48 19.68 15.62
C SER A 577 -23.53 20.01 16.69
N PHE A 578 -23.50 19.30 17.85
CA PHE A 578 -24.47 19.45 18.94
C PHE A 578 -23.80 19.60 20.30
#